data_32801aac056457e5b11bbd0bba738cdd
#
_entry.id   32801aac056457e5b11bbd0bba738cdd
#
_cell.length_a   1.000
_cell.length_b   1.000
_cell.length_c   1.000
_cell.angle_alpha   90.00
_cell.angle_beta   90.00
_cell.angle_gamma   90.00
#
_symmetry.space_group_name_H-M   'P 1'
#
loop_
_entity.id
_entity.type
_entity.pdbx_description
1 polymer ?
#
loop_
_entity_poly.entity_id
_entity_poly.type
_entity_poly.pdbx_seq_one_letter_code
_entity_poly.pdbx_strand_id
1 'polypeptide(L)'
;DNDGKKHKIIFRDRDYHGTTIGAMSSSAQIQRKKQYGPFAPGFVEMPNCCCYRCPFGKKYGECNIECATVLEDIILKEGPDTVGSVVLEPITAGGGVIPPVKEYFPIIQSICNKYDVLLHIDEVVCGLGRTGKWFGYQHFDVQPDIVTTAKGLAAGYAAISVTITSEAIFDRFKQDPSNPDSYFRDISTFGGCTAGPAAALEVVNIIKRENLLENVKNMGDYLKDRLHELEDKYDIIGDVRGKGLFCGVELVKDRKTKEPVHESIAMAIAGHCLKNKVMIGRTNRSFEYNNNVLLFSPAFICSKNEIDQIVEAVDNAIAANI
;
A
#
# COMPACT_ATOMS: atom_id res chain seq x y z
N ASP A 1 23.59 -3.09 -14.62
CA ASP A 1 24.95 -3.22 -15.09
C ASP A 1 26.02 -2.39 -14.36
N ASN A 2 25.90 -2.27 -13.06
CA ASN A 2 26.83 -1.48 -12.23
C ASN A 2 27.81 -2.39 -11.47
N ASP A 3 28.23 -3.50 -12.08
CA ASP A 3 29.18 -4.48 -11.50
C ASP A 3 28.76 -4.94 -10.08
N GLY A 4 27.47 -5.05 -9.82
CA GLY A 4 26.92 -5.39 -8.51
C GLY A 4 27.01 -4.27 -7.45
N LYS A 5 27.38 -3.05 -7.82
CA LYS A 5 27.51 -1.93 -6.88
C LYS A 5 26.16 -1.45 -6.36
N LYS A 6 25.13 -1.34 -7.24
CA LYS A 6 23.77 -0.90 -6.87
C LYS A 6 22.97 -2.05 -6.25
N HIS A 7 23.21 -2.37 -4.99
CA HIS A 7 22.60 -3.49 -4.27
C HIS A 7 21.67 -3.08 -3.13
N LYS A 8 21.62 -1.78 -2.78
CA LYS A 8 20.76 -1.30 -1.71
C LYS A 8 19.36 -0.99 -2.21
N ILE A 9 18.37 -1.30 -1.37
CA ILE A 9 16.94 -1.04 -1.62
C ILE A 9 16.43 -0.16 -0.50
N ILE A 10 15.88 1.01 -0.85
CA ILE A 10 15.20 1.89 0.11
C ILE A 10 13.71 1.50 0.16
N PHE A 11 13.14 1.41 1.36
CA PHE A 11 11.73 1.11 1.58
C PHE A 11 11.14 2.07 2.61
N ARG A 12 9.81 2.25 2.57
CA ARG A 12 9.15 3.23 3.42
C ARG A 12 8.62 2.61 4.72
N ASP A 13 8.77 3.33 5.84
CA ASP A 13 8.11 3.02 7.10
C ASP A 13 6.61 2.80 6.90
N ARG A 14 6.06 1.80 7.58
CA ARG A 14 4.67 1.30 7.53
C ARG A 14 4.30 0.50 6.28
N ASP A 15 5.10 0.45 5.22
CA ASP A 15 4.83 -0.40 4.07
C ASP A 15 5.12 -1.89 4.38
N TYR A 16 4.46 -2.77 3.62
CA TYR A 16 4.58 -4.22 3.76
C TYR A 16 4.65 -4.90 2.40
N HIS A 17 5.72 -5.65 2.16
CA HIS A 17 6.00 -6.24 0.83
C HIS A 17 5.99 -7.77 0.81
N GLY A 18 5.84 -8.43 1.96
CA GLY A 18 5.75 -9.88 2.01
C GLY A 18 6.54 -10.54 3.14
N THR A 19 6.65 -11.88 3.11
CA THR A 19 7.24 -12.71 4.18
C THR A 19 8.49 -13.49 3.77
N THR A 20 8.88 -13.47 2.50
CA THR A 20 10.19 -14.00 2.07
C THR A 20 11.31 -13.13 2.64
N ILE A 21 12.54 -13.64 2.76
CA ILE A 21 13.63 -12.92 3.43
C ILE A 21 13.85 -11.52 2.81
N GLY A 22 13.84 -11.40 1.49
CA GLY A 22 14.00 -10.11 0.81
C GLY A 22 12.81 -9.17 1.06
N ALA A 23 11.57 -9.65 0.86
CA ALA A 23 10.37 -8.86 1.07
C ALA A 23 10.17 -8.46 2.54
N MET A 24 10.52 -9.33 3.49
CA MET A 24 10.48 -9.00 4.91
C MET A 24 11.58 -8.00 5.28
N SER A 25 12.73 -8.04 4.63
CA SER A 25 13.81 -7.06 4.82
C SER A 25 13.38 -5.66 4.40
N SER A 26 12.55 -5.53 3.36
CA SER A 26 11.96 -4.26 2.89
C SER A 26 10.62 -3.91 3.53
N SER A 27 10.08 -4.71 4.43
CA SER A 27 8.84 -4.39 5.16
C SER A 27 9.15 -3.68 6.46
N ALA A 28 8.42 -2.60 6.78
CA ALA A 28 8.65 -1.77 7.97
C ALA A 28 7.67 -2.02 9.12
N GLN A 29 6.80 -3.03 9.02
CA GLN A 29 5.86 -3.38 10.08
C GLN A 29 6.57 -4.19 11.18
N ILE A 30 7.14 -3.50 12.16
CA ILE A 30 8.04 -4.05 13.18
C ILE A 30 7.45 -5.27 13.92
N GLN A 31 6.16 -5.25 14.28
CA GLN A 31 5.53 -6.38 14.98
C GLN A 31 5.52 -7.67 14.14
N ARG A 32 5.51 -7.56 12.80
CA ARG A 32 5.60 -8.71 11.89
C ARG A 32 7.02 -9.25 11.75
N LYS A 33 8.02 -8.42 12.05
CA LYS A 33 9.45 -8.76 11.99
C LYS A 33 9.98 -9.28 13.32
N LYS A 34 9.29 -9.00 14.43
CA LYS A 34 9.71 -9.37 15.78
C LYS A 34 9.89 -10.89 15.88
N GLN A 35 11.02 -11.31 16.42
CA GLN A 35 11.43 -12.72 16.56
C GLN A 35 11.86 -13.44 15.26
N TYR A 36 11.93 -12.72 14.13
CA TYR A 36 12.52 -13.23 12.88
C TYR A 36 13.86 -12.54 12.63
N GLY A 37 14.67 -13.09 11.77
CA GLY A 37 15.98 -12.56 11.38
C GLY A 37 17.10 -13.60 11.55
N PRO A 38 18.35 -13.23 11.22
CA PRO A 38 18.73 -11.92 10.69
C PRO A 38 18.13 -11.65 9.31
N PHE A 39 17.85 -10.36 9.03
CA PHE A 39 17.37 -9.91 7.72
C PHE A 39 18.53 -9.71 6.75
N ALA A 40 18.21 -9.66 5.44
CA ALA A 40 19.20 -9.42 4.42
C ALA A 40 19.81 -8.01 4.56
N PRO A 41 21.14 -7.83 4.36
CA PRO A 41 21.75 -6.52 4.37
C PRO A 41 21.37 -5.70 3.13
N GLY A 42 21.59 -4.38 3.18
CA GLY A 42 21.35 -3.48 2.04
C GLY A 42 19.93 -2.95 1.95
N PHE A 43 19.08 -3.17 2.94
CA PHE A 43 17.74 -2.58 3.02
C PHE A 43 17.76 -1.37 3.95
N VAL A 44 17.32 -0.21 3.44
CA VAL A 44 17.38 1.08 4.14
C VAL A 44 15.98 1.66 4.29
N GLU A 45 15.59 2.00 5.52
CA GLU A 45 14.27 2.55 5.79
C GLU A 45 14.24 4.07 5.60
N MET A 46 13.16 4.57 4.97
CA MET A 46 12.82 5.99 4.91
C MET A 46 11.52 6.29 5.68
N PRO A 47 11.30 7.52 6.17
CA PRO A 47 10.09 7.89 6.88
C PRO A 47 8.80 7.71 6.06
N ASN A 48 7.68 7.45 6.76
CA ASN A 48 6.36 7.39 6.14
C ASN A 48 5.83 8.76 5.69
N CYS A 49 4.72 8.77 4.93
CA CYS A 49 4.09 9.97 4.36
C CYS A 49 2.74 10.33 5.02
N CYS A 50 2.50 9.89 6.25
CA CYS A 50 1.23 10.13 6.94
C CYS A 50 1.11 11.59 7.41
N CYS A 51 0.31 12.41 6.73
CA CYS A 51 0.10 13.81 7.13
C CYS A 51 -0.59 13.91 8.49
N TYR A 52 -1.53 13.02 8.83
CA TYR A 52 -2.18 13.02 10.13
C TYR A 52 -1.19 12.79 11.29
N ARG A 53 -0.18 11.91 11.08
CA ARG A 53 0.93 11.66 12.03
C ARG A 53 2.27 11.93 11.34
N CYS A 54 2.48 13.18 10.94
CA CYS A 54 3.67 13.56 10.18
C CYS A 54 4.95 13.24 10.98
N PRO A 55 5.87 12.42 10.44
CA PRO A 55 7.13 12.08 11.12
C PRO A 55 8.07 13.27 11.31
N PHE A 56 7.81 14.38 10.58
CA PHE A 56 8.57 15.63 10.68
C PHE A 56 7.87 16.69 11.54
N GLY A 57 6.71 16.36 12.16
CA GLY A 57 5.93 17.32 12.94
C GLY A 57 5.36 18.49 12.14
N LYS A 58 5.28 18.36 10.82
CA LYS A 58 4.82 19.41 9.91
C LYS A 58 3.34 19.23 9.57
N LYS A 59 2.71 20.33 9.07
CA LYS A 59 1.37 20.31 8.56
C LYS A 59 1.41 20.46 7.04
N TYR A 60 0.58 19.71 6.31
CA TYR A 60 0.46 19.85 4.86
C TYR A 60 0.02 21.27 4.50
N GLY A 61 0.67 21.85 3.49
CA GLY A 61 0.53 23.26 3.11
C GLY A 61 1.54 24.20 3.79
N GLU A 62 2.19 23.77 4.87
CA GLU A 62 3.24 24.50 5.60
C GLU A 62 4.58 23.75 5.58
N CYS A 63 4.67 22.68 4.80
CA CYS A 63 5.84 21.83 4.65
C CYS A 63 6.37 21.82 3.21
N ASN A 64 7.61 21.38 3.03
CA ASN A 64 8.25 21.20 1.72
C ASN A 64 8.20 19.72 1.28
N ILE A 65 7.21 18.96 1.79
CA ILE A 65 7.05 17.52 1.57
C ILE A 65 8.32 16.76 1.98
N GLU A 66 8.82 17.04 3.18
CA GLU A 66 10.06 16.46 3.73
C GLU A 66 10.02 14.92 3.73
N CYS A 67 8.84 14.33 3.86
CA CYS A 67 8.66 12.88 3.74
C CYS A 67 9.04 12.32 2.35
N ALA A 68 9.08 13.14 1.32
CA ALA A 68 9.58 12.78 -0.01
C ALA A 68 11.02 13.26 -0.23
N THR A 69 11.34 14.52 0.12
CA THR A 69 12.67 15.10 -0.15
C THR A 69 13.78 14.43 0.66
N VAL A 70 13.48 13.86 1.82
CA VAL A 70 14.45 13.08 2.63
C VAL A 70 15.06 11.89 1.89
N LEU A 71 14.41 11.41 0.83
CA LEU A 71 14.96 10.35 -0.02
C LEU A 71 16.32 10.75 -0.60
N GLU A 72 16.50 12.01 -0.99
CA GLU A 72 17.77 12.50 -1.51
C GLU A 72 18.88 12.43 -0.47
N ASP A 73 18.60 12.87 0.76
CA ASP A 73 19.59 12.81 1.85
C ASP A 73 19.97 11.35 2.17
N ILE A 74 19.00 10.43 2.13
CA ILE A 74 19.26 9.01 2.35
C ILE A 74 20.14 8.44 1.23
N ILE A 75 19.85 8.73 -0.04
CA ILE A 75 20.67 8.26 -1.17
C ILE A 75 22.11 8.80 -1.06
N LEU A 76 22.28 10.08 -0.75
CA LEU A 76 23.60 10.69 -0.59
C LEU A 76 24.38 10.06 0.57
N LYS A 77 23.72 9.81 1.69
CA LYS A 77 24.31 9.15 2.88
C LYS A 77 24.74 7.71 2.59
N GLU A 78 23.89 6.96 1.88
CA GLU A 78 24.16 5.55 1.56
C GLU A 78 25.16 5.36 0.44
N GLY A 79 25.45 6.40 -0.32
CA GLY A 79 26.28 6.41 -1.52
C GLY A 79 25.46 6.18 -2.79
N PRO A 80 25.27 7.20 -3.65
CA PRO A 80 24.42 7.13 -4.84
C PRO A 80 24.70 5.93 -5.75
N ASP A 81 25.98 5.56 -5.87
CA ASP A 81 26.40 4.42 -6.70
C ASP A 81 26.04 3.04 -6.10
N THR A 82 25.51 3.01 -4.88
CA THR A 82 25.15 1.76 -4.19
C THR A 82 23.64 1.53 -4.08
N VAL A 83 22.82 2.56 -4.30
CA VAL A 83 21.36 2.46 -4.23
C VAL A 83 20.79 2.04 -5.57
N GLY A 84 20.14 0.89 -5.63
CA GLY A 84 19.55 0.31 -6.84
C GLY A 84 18.10 0.66 -7.05
N SER A 85 17.30 0.64 -5.99
CA SER A 85 15.85 0.91 -6.10
C SER A 85 15.25 1.48 -4.83
N VAL A 86 14.08 2.10 -5.01
CA VAL A 86 13.15 2.48 -3.94
C VAL A 86 11.86 1.70 -4.14
N VAL A 87 11.39 0.98 -3.13
CA VAL A 87 10.13 0.22 -3.17
C VAL A 87 9.09 0.86 -2.25
N LEU A 88 7.89 1.16 -2.80
CA LEU A 88 6.83 1.89 -2.11
C LEU A 88 5.46 1.33 -2.48
N GLU A 89 4.53 1.26 -1.52
CA GLU A 89 3.10 1.12 -1.83
C GLU A 89 2.55 2.50 -2.28
N PRO A 90 1.68 2.59 -3.30
CA PRO A 90 1.09 3.88 -3.70
C PRO A 90 0.21 4.48 -2.60
N ILE A 91 -0.49 3.63 -1.86
CA ILE A 91 -1.17 3.94 -0.60
C ILE A 91 -0.74 2.85 0.36
N THR A 92 -0.07 3.22 1.44
CA THR A 92 0.34 2.26 2.48
C THR A 92 -0.88 1.49 2.98
N ALA A 93 -0.91 0.18 2.79
CA ALA A 93 -2.11 -0.61 3.09
C ALA A 93 -2.16 -1.03 4.57
N GLY A 94 -1.39 -2.05 4.91
CA GLY A 94 -1.38 -2.64 6.26
C GLY A 94 -0.91 -1.71 7.37
N GLY A 95 -0.23 -0.62 7.02
CA GLY A 95 0.21 0.44 7.92
C GLY A 95 -0.86 1.46 8.27
N GLY A 96 -2.11 1.33 7.73
CA GLY A 96 -3.25 2.16 8.12
C GLY A 96 -3.92 2.96 7.01
N VAL A 97 -3.90 2.50 5.77
CA VAL A 97 -4.46 3.16 4.57
C VAL A 97 -3.99 4.60 4.47
N ILE A 98 -2.70 4.79 4.15
CA ILE A 98 -2.08 6.12 4.14
C ILE A 98 -1.85 6.57 2.70
N PRO A 99 -2.76 7.37 2.10
CA PRO A 99 -2.52 8.00 0.82
C PRO A 99 -1.54 9.16 1.01
N PRO A 100 -0.48 9.26 0.18
CA PRO A 100 0.38 10.43 0.18
C PRO A 100 -0.33 11.64 -0.44
N VAL A 101 0.22 12.82 -0.21
CA VAL A 101 -0.19 14.04 -0.92
C VAL A 101 0.21 13.98 -2.40
N LYS A 102 -0.44 14.78 -3.24
CA LYS A 102 -0.26 14.71 -4.71
C LYS A 102 1.19 14.95 -5.17
N GLU A 103 1.96 15.74 -4.42
CA GLU A 103 3.34 16.13 -4.75
C GLU A 103 4.36 15.03 -4.40
N TYR A 104 4.00 14.08 -3.55
CA TYR A 104 4.92 13.08 -2.99
C TYR A 104 5.64 12.27 -4.07
N PHE A 105 4.90 11.57 -4.92
CA PHE A 105 5.48 10.69 -5.93
C PHE A 105 6.22 11.43 -7.06
N PRO A 106 5.77 12.60 -7.57
CA PRO A 106 6.56 13.40 -8.49
C PRO A 106 7.95 13.79 -7.94
N ILE A 107 8.03 14.13 -6.65
CA ILE A 107 9.32 14.43 -5.99
C ILE A 107 10.18 13.15 -5.92
N ILE A 108 9.61 12.03 -5.45
CA ILE A 108 10.31 10.73 -5.40
C ILE A 108 10.87 10.36 -6.77
N GLN A 109 10.06 10.42 -7.82
CA GLN A 109 10.50 10.09 -9.19
C GLN A 109 11.61 11.00 -9.68
N SER A 110 11.51 12.31 -9.42
CA SER A 110 12.55 13.27 -9.79
C SER A 110 13.90 12.93 -9.12
N ILE A 111 13.87 12.56 -7.85
CA ILE A 111 15.07 12.13 -7.11
C ILE A 111 15.60 10.81 -7.66
N CYS A 112 14.75 9.82 -7.90
CA CYS A 112 15.12 8.54 -8.49
C CYS A 112 15.82 8.74 -9.85
N ASN A 113 15.24 9.56 -10.72
CA ASN A 113 15.81 9.88 -12.03
C ASN A 113 17.19 10.56 -11.91
N LYS A 114 17.33 11.49 -10.95
CA LYS A 114 18.59 12.23 -10.72
C LYS A 114 19.77 11.30 -10.36
N TYR A 115 19.49 10.23 -9.61
CA TYR A 115 20.52 9.31 -9.09
C TYR A 115 20.54 7.94 -9.79
N ASP A 116 19.81 7.80 -10.89
CA ASP A 116 19.68 6.52 -11.61
C ASP A 116 19.25 5.38 -10.67
N VAL A 117 18.23 5.63 -9.86
CA VAL A 117 17.60 4.69 -8.91
C VAL A 117 16.26 4.26 -9.48
N LEU A 118 15.96 2.97 -9.51
CA LEU A 118 14.71 2.45 -10.03
C LEU A 118 13.56 2.71 -9.05
N LEU A 119 12.45 3.25 -9.54
CA LEU A 119 11.21 3.40 -8.78
C LEU A 119 10.36 2.13 -8.93
N HIS A 120 10.26 1.35 -7.86
CA HIS A 120 9.43 0.16 -7.78
C HIS A 120 8.16 0.47 -6.97
N ILE A 121 7.00 0.31 -7.60
CA ILE A 121 5.69 0.49 -6.94
C ILE A 121 5.05 -0.87 -6.68
N ASP A 122 4.73 -1.11 -5.40
CA ASP A 122 4.00 -2.30 -4.96
C ASP A 122 2.49 -2.07 -5.04
N GLU A 123 1.90 -2.58 -6.09
CA GLU A 123 0.45 -2.51 -6.37
C GLU A 123 -0.34 -3.75 -5.89
N VAL A 124 0.25 -4.54 -5.03
CA VAL A 124 -0.37 -5.79 -4.54
C VAL A 124 -1.72 -5.54 -3.85
N VAL A 125 -1.91 -4.39 -3.22
CA VAL A 125 -3.20 -4.01 -2.61
C VAL A 125 -3.96 -3.00 -3.45
N CYS A 126 -3.30 -1.95 -3.94
CA CYS A 126 -3.95 -0.83 -4.62
C CYS A 126 -4.31 -1.11 -6.08
N GLY A 127 -3.62 -2.07 -6.70
CA GLY A 127 -3.80 -2.41 -8.11
C GLY A 127 -5.14 -3.07 -8.45
N LEU A 128 -5.34 -3.24 -9.75
CA LEU A 128 -6.49 -3.91 -10.34
C LEU A 128 -7.85 -3.30 -9.97
N GLY A 129 -7.90 -1.98 -9.76
CA GLY A 129 -9.17 -1.28 -9.60
C GLY A 129 -9.51 -0.84 -8.19
N ARG A 130 -8.81 -1.29 -7.15
CA ARG A 130 -9.13 -1.02 -5.73
C ARG A 130 -9.34 0.47 -5.41
N THR A 131 -8.62 1.34 -6.09
CA THR A 131 -8.65 2.80 -5.86
C THR A 131 -9.49 3.57 -6.88
N GLY A 132 -10.21 2.88 -7.80
CA GLY A 132 -10.96 3.49 -8.89
C GLY A 132 -10.13 3.78 -10.15
N LYS A 133 -8.86 3.39 -10.16
CA LYS A 133 -7.99 3.33 -11.35
C LYS A 133 -7.37 1.95 -11.47
N TRP A 134 -6.86 1.57 -12.65
CA TRP A 134 -6.22 0.28 -12.83
C TRP A 134 -5.09 0.04 -11.83
N PHE A 135 -4.28 1.06 -11.59
CA PHE A 135 -3.19 1.06 -10.62
C PHE A 135 -3.24 2.29 -9.74
N GLY A 136 -2.87 2.15 -8.47
CA GLY A 136 -2.90 3.22 -7.49
C GLY A 136 -1.94 4.37 -7.83
N TYR A 137 -0.77 4.08 -8.41
CA TYR A 137 0.20 5.10 -8.82
C TYR A 137 -0.37 6.09 -9.85
N GLN A 138 -1.38 5.69 -10.63
CA GLN A 138 -2.03 6.56 -11.62
C GLN A 138 -2.76 7.78 -11.01
N HIS A 139 -2.90 7.81 -9.68
CA HIS A 139 -3.44 8.98 -8.97
C HIS A 139 -2.40 10.09 -8.76
N PHE A 140 -1.11 9.82 -9.01
CA PHE A 140 -0.02 10.68 -8.58
C PHE A 140 0.88 11.18 -9.72
N ASP A 141 0.45 11.02 -10.96
CA ASP A 141 1.16 11.50 -12.15
C ASP A 141 2.64 11.06 -12.16
N VAL A 142 2.87 9.76 -11.99
CA VAL A 142 4.18 9.12 -11.91
C VAL A 142 4.24 7.90 -12.82
N GLN A 143 5.42 7.61 -13.37
CA GLN A 143 5.69 6.45 -14.20
C GLN A 143 6.76 5.57 -13.53
N PRO A 144 6.37 4.48 -12.85
CA PRO A 144 7.33 3.59 -12.21
C PRO A 144 8.11 2.75 -13.22
N ASP A 145 9.32 2.34 -12.83
CA ASP A 145 10.17 1.42 -13.59
C ASP A 145 9.74 -0.03 -13.41
N ILE A 146 9.27 -0.36 -12.19
CA ILE A 146 8.85 -1.71 -11.80
C ILE A 146 7.50 -1.60 -11.07
N VAL A 147 6.57 -2.49 -11.41
CA VAL A 147 5.28 -2.64 -10.71
C VAL A 147 5.09 -4.10 -10.34
N THR A 148 4.81 -4.37 -9.06
CA THR A 148 4.38 -5.71 -8.62
C THR A 148 2.91 -5.72 -8.28
N THR A 149 2.18 -6.77 -8.69
CA THR A 149 0.76 -6.95 -8.36
C THR A 149 0.43 -8.43 -8.09
N ALA A 150 -0.61 -8.64 -7.29
CA ALA A 150 -1.11 -9.96 -6.89
C ALA A 150 -2.57 -9.84 -6.41
N LYS A 151 -2.98 -10.62 -5.42
CA LYS A 151 -4.29 -10.57 -4.71
C LYS A 151 -5.49 -10.39 -5.65
N GLY A 152 -5.95 -9.15 -5.84
CA GLY A 152 -7.07 -8.79 -6.72
C GLY A 152 -6.90 -9.23 -8.16
N LEU A 153 -5.67 -9.50 -8.59
CA LEU A 153 -5.35 -9.91 -9.96
C LEU A 153 -6.15 -11.14 -10.42
N ALA A 154 -6.34 -12.13 -9.56
CA ALA A 154 -7.18 -13.29 -9.84
C ALA A 154 -8.37 -13.42 -8.87
N ALA A 155 -8.75 -12.35 -8.16
CA ALA A 155 -9.89 -12.27 -7.25
C ALA A 155 -9.99 -13.44 -6.23
N GLY A 156 -8.88 -14.04 -5.85
CA GLY A 156 -8.82 -15.19 -4.92
C GLY A 156 -9.08 -16.56 -5.55
N TYR A 157 -9.40 -16.65 -6.84
CA TYR A 157 -9.67 -17.92 -7.52
C TYR A 157 -8.40 -18.71 -7.88
N ALA A 158 -7.28 -18.02 -8.06
CA ALA A 158 -5.99 -18.64 -8.32
C ALA A 158 -4.85 -17.87 -7.66
N ALA A 159 -3.79 -18.58 -7.26
CA ALA A 159 -2.57 -17.96 -6.79
C ALA A 159 -1.77 -17.46 -7.99
N ILE A 160 -1.55 -16.16 -8.06
CA ILE A 160 -0.75 -15.51 -9.10
C ILE A 160 -0.17 -14.20 -8.56
N SER A 161 1.05 -13.90 -8.96
CA SER A 161 1.67 -12.58 -8.85
C SER A 161 2.36 -12.24 -10.15
N VAL A 162 2.51 -10.95 -10.43
CA VAL A 162 3.13 -10.45 -11.66
C VAL A 162 4.07 -9.31 -11.32
N THR A 163 5.26 -9.33 -11.91
CA THR A 163 6.17 -8.20 -11.96
C THR A 163 6.14 -7.63 -13.37
N ILE A 164 5.85 -6.36 -13.47
CA ILE A 164 5.77 -5.61 -14.74
C ILE A 164 6.95 -4.65 -14.77
N THR A 165 7.65 -4.60 -15.89
CA THR A 165 8.77 -3.69 -16.09
C THR A 165 8.86 -3.23 -17.54
N SER A 166 9.71 -2.24 -17.82
CA SER A 166 9.94 -1.76 -19.17
C SER A 166 10.77 -2.76 -19.98
N GLU A 167 10.67 -2.69 -21.31
CA GLU A 167 11.51 -3.47 -22.23
C GLU A 167 13.01 -3.17 -22.00
N ALA A 168 13.38 -1.93 -21.72
CA ALA A 168 14.74 -1.52 -21.46
C ALA A 168 15.35 -2.24 -20.24
N ILE A 169 14.58 -2.49 -19.18
CA ILE A 169 15.01 -3.28 -18.02
C ILE A 169 15.07 -4.77 -18.40
N PHE A 170 14.04 -5.29 -19.09
CA PHE A 170 13.99 -6.69 -19.51
C PHE A 170 15.14 -7.05 -20.44
N ASP A 171 15.53 -6.15 -21.34
CA ASP A 171 16.65 -6.35 -22.28
C ASP A 171 17.99 -6.60 -21.59
N ARG A 172 18.13 -6.16 -20.32
CA ARG A 172 19.33 -6.47 -19.52
C ARG A 172 19.44 -7.95 -19.14
N PHE A 173 18.35 -8.71 -19.25
CA PHE A 173 18.29 -10.13 -18.96
C PHE A 173 18.22 -10.99 -20.25
N LYS A 174 18.20 -10.37 -21.42
CA LYS A 174 18.25 -11.12 -22.69
C LYS A 174 19.59 -11.80 -22.86
N GLN A 175 19.54 -13.02 -23.38
CA GLN A 175 20.74 -13.79 -23.62
C GLN A 175 21.68 -13.05 -24.59
N ASP A 176 22.90 -12.82 -24.18
CA ASP A 176 23.98 -12.34 -25.01
C ASP A 176 24.83 -13.53 -25.47
N PRO A 177 24.92 -13.82 -26.80
CA PRO A 177 25.72 -14.93 -27.30
C PRO A 177 27.22 -14.84 -26.93
N SER A 178 27.71 -13.65 -26.64
CA SER A 178 29.09 -13.42 -26.20
C SER A 178 29.31 -13.64 -24.69
N ASN A 179 28.21 -13.69 -23.91
CA ASN A 179 28.21 -13.92 -22.48
C ASN A 179 27.17 -14.98 -22.09
N PRO A 180 27.56 -16.24 -21.93
CA PRO A 180 26.64 -17.35 -21.63
C PRO A 180 25.92 -17.20 -20.29
N ASP A 181 26.38 -16.31 -19.41
CA ASP A 181 25.79 -16.02 -18.11
C ASP A 181 24.73 -14.89 -18.17
N SER A 182 24.53 -14.26 -19.31
CA SER A 182 23.55 -13.18 -19.51
C SER A 182 22.16 -13.75 -19.86
N TYR A 183 21.37 -14.10 -18.84
CA TYR A 183 19.97 -14.51 -19.00
C TYR A 183 19.18 -14.32 -17.71
N PHE A 184 17.85 -14.29 -17.83
CA PHE A 184 16.95 -14.25 -16.66
C PHE A 184 16.95 -15.60 -15.96
N ARG A 185 17.32 -15.62 -14.67
CA ARG A 185 17.56 -16.85 -13.88
C ARG A 185 16.47 -17.08 -12.84
N ASP A 186 15.22 -17.01 -13.23
CA ASP A 186 14.10 -17.40 -12.37
C ASP A 186 13.57 -18.79 -12.78
N ILE A 187 13.60 -19.73 -11.86
CA ILE A 187 13.07 -21.08 -12.03
C ILE A 187 12.01 -21.32 -10.96
N SER A 188 10.80 -20.86 -11.23
CA SER A 188 9.64 -21.12 -10.37
C SER A 188 8.88 -22.34 -10.89
N THR A 189 8.69 -23.36 -10.03
CA THR A 189 8.00 -24.61 -10.39
C THR A 189 6.60 -24.35 -10.96
N PHE A 190 5.86 -23.40 -10.40
CA PHE A 190 4.52 -23.04 -10.85
C PHE A 190 4.48 -21.82 -11.82
N GLY A 191 5.63 -21.32 -12.26
CA GLY A 191 5.71 -20.16 -13.15
C GLY A 191 5.01 -20.36 -14.50
N GLY A 192 4.92 -21.60 -14.99
CA GLY A 192 4.21 -21.97 -16.22
C GLY A 192 2.76 -22.43 -16.02
N CYS A 193 2.19 -22.34 -14.81
CA CYS A 193 0.82 -22.77 -14.54
C CYS A 193 -0.20 -21.85 -15.24
N THR A 194 -1.05 -22.41 -16.12
CA THR A 194 -1.97 -21.64 -16.95
C THR A 194 -3.24 -21.17 -16.24
N ALA A 195 -3.62 -21.80 -15.13
CA ALA A 195 -4.85 -21.47 -14.40
C ALA A 195 -4.82 -20.04 -13.83
N GLY A 196 -3.68 -19.60 -13.29
CA GLY A 196 -3.50 -18.25 -12.76
C GLY A 196 -3.71 -17.15 -13.82
N PRO A 197 -2.97 -17.17 -14.94
CA PRO A 197 -3.18 -16.23 -16.04
C PRO A 197 -4.59 -16.23 -16.62
N ALA A 198 -5.23 -17.39 -16.77
CA ALA A 198 -6.61 -17.48 -17.27
C ALA A 198 -7.60 -16.79 -16.31
N ALA A 199 -7.49 -17.04 -15.01
CA ALA A 199 -8.30 -16.36 -14.00
C ALA A 199 -8.05 -14.84 -13.98
N ALA A 200 -6.79 -14.43 -14.05
CA ALA A 200 -6.42 -13.02 -14.09
C ALA A 200 -6.99 -12.30 -15.32
N LEU A 201 -6.91 -12.93 -16.48
CA LEU A 201 -7.45 -12.38 -17.72
C LEU A 201 -8.98 -12.17 -17.60
N GLU A 202 -9.70 -13.17 -17.06
CA GLU A 202 -11.15 -13.03 -16.90
C GLU A 202 -11.51 -11.96 -15.86
N VAL A 203 -10.77 -11.82 -14.78
CA VAL A 203 -10.97 -10.72 -13.81
C VAL A 203 -10.83 -9.36 -14.50
N VAL A 204 -9.80 -9.17 -15.32
CA VAL A 204 -9.61 -7.94 -16.10
C VAL A 204 -10.79 -7.71 -17.06
N ASN A 205 -11.28 -8.77 -17.74
CA ASN A 205 -12.42 -8.69 -18.64
C ASN A 205 -13.71 -8.31 -17.89
N ILE A 206 -13.97 -8.87 -16.70
CA ILE A 206 -15.11 -8.53 -15.86
C ILE A 206 -15.04 -7.06 -15.44
N ILE A 207 -13.90 -6.60 -14.91
CA ILE A 207 -13.72 -5.20 -14.51
C ILE A 207 -14.05 -4.25 -15.67
N LYS A 208 -13.60 -4.56 -16.89
CA LYS A 208 -13.89 -3.76 -18.08
C LYS A 208 -15.36 -3.85 -18.50
N ARG A 209 -15.90 -5.06 -18.62
CA ARG A 209 -17.27 -5.32 -19.09
C ARG A 209 -18.33 -4.70 -18.21
N GLU A 210 -18.11 -4.72 -16.89
CA GLU A 210 -19.04 -4.23 -15.89
C GLU A 210 -18.73 -2.80 -15.42
N ASN A 211 -17.73 -2.13 -16.04
CA ASN A 211 -17.31 -0.77 -15.71
C ASN A 211 -17.01 -0.58 -14.21
N LEU A 212 -16.37 -1.57 -13.59
CA LEU A 212 -16.20 -1.60 -12.14
C LEU A 212 -15.27 -0.50 -11.59
N LEU A 213 -14.36 0.06 -12.39
CA LEU A 213 -13.52 1.18 -11.96
C LEU A 213 -14.36 2.41 -11.59
N GLU A 214 -15.39 2.69 -12.38
CA GLU A 214 -16.31 3.80 -12.09
C GLU A 214 -17.15 3.52 -10.86
N ASN A 215 -17.66 2.27 -10.70
CA ASN A 215 -18.38 1.89 -9.49
C ASN A 215 -17.49 2.04 -8.24
N VAL A 216 -16.25 1.57 -8.28
CA VAL A 216 -15.27 1.69 -7.18
C VAL A 216 -15.02 3.17 -6.83
N LYS A 217 -14.91 4.04 -7.84
CA LYS A 217 -14.77 5.48 -7.59
C LYS A 217 -16.00 6.04 -6.90
N ASN A 218 -17.20 5.84 -7.48
CA ASN A 218 -18.44 6.43 -6.99
C ASN A 218 -18.82 5.90 -5.60
N MET A 219 -18.71 4.58 -5.39
CA MET A 219 -18.99 3.97 -4.09
C MET A 219 -17.92 4.27 -3.06
N GLY A 220 -16.67 4.46 -3.49
CA GLY A 220 -15.56 4.87 -2.62
C GLY A 220 -15.73 6.31 -2.13
N ASP A 221 -16.12 7.24 -3.01
CA ASP A 221 -16.43 8.62 -2.61
C ASP A 221 -17.63 8.63 -1.66
N TYR A 222 -18.69 7.89 -1.96
CA TYR A 222 -19.87 7.74 -1.08
C TYR A 222 -19.49 7.14 0.27
N LEU A 223 -18.71 6.05 0.32
CA LEU A 223 -18.26 5.45 1.57
C LEU A 223 -17.48 6.46 2.43
N LYS A 224 -16.58 7.21 1.80
CA LYS A 224 -15.77 8.20 2.51
C LYS A 224 -16.64 9.32 3.10
N ASP A 225 -17.61 9.84 2.34
CA ASP A 225 -18.54 10.85 2.82
C ASP A 225 -19.33 10.35 4.03
N ARG A 226 -19.85 9.10 3.97
CA ARG A 226 -20.56 8.46 5.09
C ARG A 226 -19.66 8.24 6.31
N LEU A 227 -18.36 7.93 6.11
CA LEU A 227 -17.40 7.81 7.21
C LEU A 227 -17.08 9.17 7.85
N HIS A 228 -17.08 10.27 7.07
CA HIS A 228 -16.96 11.63 7.61
C HIS A 228 -18.19 12.03 8.45
N GLU A 229 -19.40 11.59 8.11
CA GLU A 229 -20.57 11.78 8.97
C GLU A 229 -20.36 11.12 10.36
N LEU A 230 -19.73 9.94 10.40
CA LEU A 230 -19.36 9.32 11.68
C LEU A 230 -18.23 10.08 12.42
N GLU A 231 -17.28 10.65 11.68
CA GLU A 231 -16.24 11.52 12.24
C GLU A 231 -16.86 12.76 12.92
N ASP A 232 -17.86 13.37 12.29
CA ASP A 232 -18.58 14.50 12.88
C ASP A 232 -19.39 14.10 14.14
N LYS A 233 -19.86 12.85 14.18
CA LYS A 233 -20.68 12.31 15.27
C LYS A 233 -19.88 11.84 16.48
N TYR A 234 -18.66 11.31 16.26
CA TYR A 234 -17.87 10.63 17.29
C TYR A 234 -16.46 11.21 17.46
N ASP A 235 -16.16 11.76 18.62
CA ASP A 235 -14.83 12.32 18.94
C ASP A 235 -13.70 11.28 18.92
N ILE A 236 -14.03 9.99 19.04
CA ILE A 236 -13.05 8.91 18.95
C ILE A 236 -12.47 8.73 17.55
N ILE A 237 -13.13 9.25 16.50
CA ILE A 237 -12.61 9.23 15.13
C ILE A 237 -11.71 10.44 14.92
N GLY A 238 -10.43 10.19 14.72
CA GLY A 238 -9.41 11.23 14.56
C GLY A 238 -9.12 11.60 13.12
N ASP A 239 -9.27 10.64 12.19
CA ASP A 239 -8.96 10.86 10.77
C ASP A 239 -9.66 9.81 9.90
N VAL A 240 -10.25 10.27 8.79
CA VAL A 240 -10.84 9.46 7.74
C VAL A 240 -10.08 9.69 6.44
N ARG A 241 -9.54 8.64 5.85
CA ARG A 241 -8.68 8.73 4.65
C ARG A 241 -8.83 7.55 3.71
N GLY A 242 -8.45 7.73 2.45
CA GLY A 242 -8.48 6.65 1.46
C GLY A 242 -8.75 7.13 0.04
N LYS A 243 -8.79 6.17 -0.90
CA LYS A 243 -9.17 6.38 -2.30
C LYS A 243 -9.96 5.20 -2.82
N GLY A 244 -11.04 5.46 -3.55
CA GLY A 244 -11.95 4.43 -4.03
C GLY A 244 -12.46 3.57 -2.88
N LEU A 245 -12.66 2.29 -3.09
CA LEU A 245 -13.09 1.35 -2.06
C LEU A 245 -11.91 0.85 -1.21
N PHE A 246 -11.05 1.77 -0.79
CA PHE A 246 -9.95 1.50 0.13
C PHE A 246 -9.83 2.67 1.12
N CYS A 247 -10.50 2.54 2.26
CA CYS A 247 -10.60 3.58 3.28
C CYS A 247 -10.10 3.10 4.63
N GLY A 248 -9.60 4.04 5.44
CA GLY A 248 -9.18 3.83 6.82
C GLY A 248 -9.80 4.87 7.73
N VAL A 249 -10.22 4.45 8.92
CA VAL A 249 -10.71 5.31 10.00
C VAL A 249 -9.79 5.13 11.20
N GLU A 250 -9.08 6.17 11.57
CA GLU A 250 -8.13 6.14 12.70
C GLU A 250 -8.81 6.56 13.99
N LEU A 251 -8.72 5.71 15.01
CA LEU A 251 -9.36 5.92 16.30
C LEU A 251 -8.36 6.53 17.29
N VAL A 252 -8.78 7.57 18.01
CA VAL A 252 -7.96 8.31 18.97
C VAL A 252 -8.72 8.49 20.29
N LYS A 253 -8.02 8.68 21.38
CA LYS A 253 -8.60 9.09 22.67
C LYS A 253 -8.90 10.59 22.70
N ASP A 254 -8.08 11.37 22.00
CA ASP A 254 -8.19 12.82 21.92
C ASP A 254 -7.68 13.32 20.57
N ARG A 255 -8.51 14.10 19.88
CA ARG A 255 -8.21 14.61 18.53
C ARG A 255 -7.07 15.63 18.50
N LYS A 256 -6.83 16.36 19.59
CA LYS A 256 -5.79 17.39 19.66
C LYS A 256 -4.41 16.77 19.83
N THR A 257 -4.29 15.85 20.78
CA THR A 257 -3.04 15.13 21.03
C THR A 257 -2.81 14.00 20.05
N LYS A 258 -3.88 13.53 19.38
CA LYS A 258 -3.91 12.36 18.48
C LYS A 258 -3.47 11.08 19.21
N GLU A 259 -3.64 11.02 20.53
CA GLU A 259 -3.31 9.82 21.30
C GLU A 259 -4.15 8.65 20.81
N PRO A 260 -3.53 7.55 20.32
CA PRO A 260 -4.28 6.42 19.79
C PRO A 260 -5.08 5.73 20.90
N VAL A 261 -6.25 5.19 20.55
CA VAL A 261 -6.93 4.24 21.44
C VAL A 261 -6.12 2.95 21.55
N HIS A 262 -6.31 2.23 22.65
CA HIS A 262 -5.76 0.88 22.75
C HIS A 262 -6.38 -0.04 21.68
N GLU A 263 -5.58 -0.96 21.11
CA GLU A 263 -6.02 -1.82 20.01
C GLU A 263 -7.26 -2.67 20.34
N SER A 264 -7.54 -2.93 21.63
CA SER A 264 -8.73 -3.65 22.08
C SER A 264 -10.03 -2.95 21.68
N ILE A 265 -10.04 -1.61 21.56
CA ILE A 265 -11.21 -0.86 21.11
C ILE A 265 -11.48 -1.12 19.63
N ALA A 266 -10.46 -1.04 18.77
CA ALA A 266 -10.60 -1.37 17.36
C ALA A 266 -11.00 -2.85 17.18
N MET A 267 -10.49 -3.76 18.02
CA MET A 267 -10.90 -5.17 18.07
C MET A 267 -12.38 -5.33 18.44
N ALA A 268 -12.83 -4.63 19.47
CA ALA A 268 -14.21 -4.71 19.95
C ALA A 268 -15.19 -4.20 18.88
N ILE A 269 -14.88 -3.07 18.23
CA ILE A 269 -15.68 -2.50 17.14
C ILE A 269 -15.75 -3.49 15.96
N ALA A 270 -14.61 -4.00 15.48
CA ALA A 270 -14.59 -4.97 14.38
C ALA A 270 -15.32 -6.27 14.75
N GLY A 271 -15.18 -6.74 15.99
CA GLY A 271 -15.89 -7.91 16.52
C GLY A 271 -17.41 -7.70 16.62
N HIS A 272 -17.86 -6.49 16.98
CA HIS A 272 -19.27 -6.11 17.00
C HIS A 272 -19.86 -6.11 15.58
N CYS A 273 -19.17 -5.50 14.60
CA CYS A 273 -19.57 -5.53 13.20
C CYS A 273 -19.71 -6.97 12.70
N LEU A 274 -18.73 -7.84 13.01
CA LEU A 274 -18.77 -9.25 12.58
C LEU A 274 -19.96 -10.02 13.16
N LYS A 275 -20.31 -9.79 14.44
CA LYS A 275 -21.52 -10.37 15.06
C LYS A 275 -22.80 -9.94 14.33
N ASN A 276 -22.80 -8.74 13.75
CA ASN A 276 -23.88 -8.20 12.94
C ASN A 276 -23.69 -8.50 11.42
N LYS A 277 -22.91 -9.52 11.08
CA LYS A 277 -22.68 -10.02 9.71
C LYS A 277 -21.96 -9.05 8.78
N VAL A 278 -21.30 -8.03 9.31
CA VAL A 278 -20.45 -7.11 8.56
C VAL A 278 -19.00 -7.31 8.97
N MET A 279 -18.19 -7.78 8.04
CA MET A 279 -16.76 -7.98 8.28
C MET A 279 -15.98 -6.77 7.80
N ILE A 280 -15.36 -6.03 8.72
CA ILE A 280 -14.40 -4.98 8.45
C ILE A 280 -13.00 -5.40 8.88
N GLY A 281 -11.97 -4.80 8.25
CA GLY A 281 -10.59 -4.99 8.66
C GLY A 281 -10.17 -4.03 9.78
N ARG A 282 -8.99 -4.26 10.31
CA ARG A 282 -8.27 -3.31 11.17
C ARG A 282 -6.78 -3.48 11.02
N THR A 283 -6.00 -2.47 11.38
CA THR A 283 -4.56 -2.65 11.57
C THR A 283 -4.32 -3.68 12.67
N ASN A 284 -3.38 -4.60 12.44
CA ASN A 284 -3.10 -5.69 13.35
C ASN A 284 -1.65 -6.14 13.18
N ARG A 285 -0.93 -6.27 14.29
CA ARG A 285 0.48 -6.70 14.31
C ARG A 285 1.38 -5.86 13.39
N SER A 286 1.02 -4.59 13.18
CA SER A 286 1.79 -3.67 12.36
C SER A 286 2.71 -2.82 13.23
N PHE A 287 2.13 -2.07 14.17
CA PHE A 287 2.87 -1.16 15.05
C PHE A 287 2.35 -1.29 16.48
N GLU A 288 3.25 -1.50 17.40
CA GLU A 288 2.93 -1.43 18.82
C GLU A 288 2.37 -0.02 19.12
N TYR A 289 1.23 0.06 19.81
CA TYR A 289 0.50 1.29 20.15
C TYR A 289 -0.24 2.02 19.01
N ASN A 290 -0.13 1.58 17.75
CA ASN A 290 -0.80 2.21 16.60
C ASN A 290 -1.64 1.22 15.75
N ASN A 291 -2.15 0.16 16.37
CA ASN A 291 -3.10 -0.76 15.72
C ASN A 291 -4.55 -0.30 15.94
N ASN A 292 -4.83 0.96 15.66
CA ASN A 292 -6.06 1.68 15.97
C ASN A 292 -6.82 2.15 14.71
N VAL A 293 -6.51 1.60 13.54
CA VAL A 293 -7.19 1.97 12.29
C VAL A 293 -8.14 0.88 11.86
N LEU A 294 -9.42 1.23 11.64
CA LEU A 294 -10.40 0.37 10.97
C LEU A 294 -10.17 0.47 9.45
N LEU A 295 -10.25 -0.67 8.76
CA LEU A 295 -9.96 -0.78 7.33
C LEU A 295 -11.20 -1.21 6.56
N PHE A 296 -11.50 -0.50 5.48
CA PHE A 296 -12.64 -0.76 4.61
C PHE A 296 -12.16 -1.07 3.20
N SER A 297 -12.51 -2.25 2.73
CA SER A 297 -12.16 -2.72 1.37
C SER A 297 -13.28 -3.62 0.79
N PRO A 298 -14.51 -3.10 0.67
CA PRO A 298 -15.64 -3.88 0.18
C PRO A 298 -15.44 -4.33 -1.27
N ALA A 299 -16.29 -5.23 -1.76
CA ALA A 299 -16.24 -5.74 -3.12
C ALA A 299 -16.48 -4.60 -4.14
N PHE A 300 -15.88 -4.71 -5.33
CA PHE A 300 -16.03 -3.68 -6.38
C PHE A 300 -17.46 -3.51 -6.88
N ILE A 301 -18.27 -4.54 -6.74
CA ILE A 301 -19.69 -4.58 -7.14
C ILE A 301 -20.64 -4.04 -6.07
N CYS A 302 -20.14 -3.57 -4.93
CA CYS A 302 -20.99 -3.10 -3.85
C CYS A 302 -21.88 -1.94 -4.30
N SER A 303 -23.11 -1.96 -3.77
CA SER A 303 -24.13 -0.93 -3.96
C SER A 303 -24.12 0.08 -2.83
N LYS A 304 -24.84 1.20 -3.02
CA LYS A 304 -25.09 2.19 -1.96
C LYS A 304 -25.68 1.56 -0.70
N ASN A 305 -26.67 0.67 -0.85
CA ASN A 305 -27.33 0.01 0.27
C ASN A 305 -26.34 -0.84 1.08
N GLU A 306 -25.40 -1.52 0.42
CA GLU A 306 -24.38 -2.30 1.12
C GLU A 306 -23.35 -1.39 1.83
N ILE A 307 -23.01 -0.24 1.25
CA ILE A 307 -22.19 0.78 1.94
C ILE A 307 -22.95 1.30 3.17
N ASP A 308 -24.23 1.60 3.08
CA ASP A 308 -25.04 2.05 4.21
C ASP A 308 -25.08 1.00 5.32
N GLN A 309 -25.24 -0.28 5.00
CA GLN A 309 -25.19 -1.38 5.96
C GLN A 309 -23.81 -1.46 6.67
N ILE A 310 -22.73 -1.26 5.93
CA ILE A 310 -21.37 -1.24 6.51
C ILE A 310 -21.26 -0.09 7.50
N VAL A 311 -21.65 1.13 7.11
CA VAL A 311 -21.54 2.32 7.94
C VAL A 311 -22.44 2.25 9.18
N GLU A 312 -23.69 1.76 9.02
CA GLU A 312 -24.60 1.55 10.15
C GLU A 312 -24.06 0.52 11.15
N ALA A 313 -23.46 -0.57 10.67
CA ALA A 313 -22.83 -1.55 11.54
C ALA A 313 -21.67 -0.96 12.34
N VAL A 314 -20.88 -0.06 11.71
CA VAL A 314 -19.79 0.66 12.38
C VAL A 314 -20.31 1.69 13.38
N ASP A 315 -21.36 2.44 13.02
CA ASP A 315 -22.04 3.38 13.90
C ASP A 315 -22.53 2.70 15.19
N ASN A 316 -23.26 1.60 15.04
CA ASN A 316 -23.78 0.80 16.16
C ASN A 316 -22.63 0.20 16.98
N ALA A 317 -21.55 -0.23 16.33
CA ALA A 317 -20.38 -0.80 16.99
C ALA A 317 -19.61 0.25 17.81
N ILE A 318 -19.45 1.45 17.29
CA ILE A 318 -18.82 2.57 18.03
C ILE A 318 -19.70 2.92 19.24
N ALA A 319 -20.99 3.19 19.05
CA ALA A 319 -21.92 3.54 20.12
C ALA A 319 -21.95 2.51 21.28
N ALA A 320 -21.74 1.23 20.97
CA ALA A 320 -21.74 0.15 21.96
C ALA A 320 -20.41 -0.07 22.67
N ASN A 321 -19.31 0.55 22.23
CA ASN A 321 -17.94 0.26 22.72
C ASN A 321 -17.17 1.52 23.18
N ILE A 322 -17.83 2.68 23.27
CA ILE A 322 -17.26 3.93 23.79
C ILE A 322 -18.01 4.43 25.00
#